data_2aa37b7a1aa03dfffc4ca01ee308569e
#
_entry.id   2aa37b7a1aa03dfffc4ca01ee308569e
#
_cell.length_a   1.000
_cell.length_b   1.000
_cell.length_c   1.000
_cell.angle_alpha   90.00
_cell.angle_beta   90.00
_cell.angle_gamma   90.00
#
_symmetry.space_group_name_H-M   'P 1'
#
loop_
_entity.id
_entity.type
_entity.pdbx_description
1 polymer ?
#
loop_
_entity_poly.entity_id
_entity_poly.type
_entity_poly.pdbx_seq_one_letter_code
_entity_poly.pdbx_strand_id
1 'polypeptide(L)'
;LNKNLFDVSVVAVSSKEKLVRSADLLNTTFNDNLLAIARAGAGVNNIPLDRCSEQGIVVFNTPGANANAVAELVIGALVSGSRNVPDAVQWAQGLKGSATLAKDVEKGKKQFVGPELRGKTIGVIGLGAIGARVANAAVALGMEVLGYDPYISIDAAWSLSRSVQHCVTLGDMLPRCDYLTIHVPYLPSTKNTINAQTLAMCKDGVRVLNFARGELVDNFALLDALGTGKVAQ
;
A
#
# COMPACT_ATOMS: atom_id res chain seq x y z
N LEU A 1 11.11 -33.77 -13.53
CA LEU A 1 10.57 -32.82 -14.49
C LEU A 1 10.89 -33.34 -15.88
N ASN A 2 9.84 -33.55 -16.67
CA ASN A 2 9.89 -34.25 -17.94
C ASN A 2 10.61 -33.36 -18.97
N LYS A 3 11.64 -33.85 -19.64
CA LYS A 3 12.47 -33.12 -20.62
C LYS A 3 11.66 -32.46 -21.77
N ASN A 4 10.43 -32.88 -21.99
CA ASN A 4 9.55 -32.36 -23.03
C ASN A 4 8.74 -31.10 -22.63
N LEU A 5 8.89 -30.60 -21.40
CA LEU A 5 8.26 -29.34 -20.95
C LEU A 5 9.08 -28.09 -21.32
N PHE A 6 10.27 -28.25 -21.89
CA PHE A 6 11.22 -27.17 -22.15
C PHE A 6 11.19 -26.60 -23.57
N ASP A 7 10.24 -27.01 -24.40
CA ASP A 7 9.88 -26.31 -25.64
C ASP A 7 8.89 -25.14 -25.39
N VAL A 8 8.69 -24.74 -24.12
CA VAL A 8 7.78 -23.65 -23.77
C VAL A 8 8.50 -22.32 -23.93
N SER A 9 8.07 -21.54 -24.89
CA SER A 9 8.57 -20.19 -25.17
C SER A 9 8.17 -19.15 -24.13
N VAL A 10 7.33 -19.51 -23.17
CA VAL A 10 6.76 -18.60 -22.15
C VAL A 10 6.74 -19.26 -20.77
N VAL A 11 7.24 -18.54 -19.77
CA VAL A 11 7.17 -18.95 -18.35
C VAL A 11 6.24 -18.01 -17.59
N ALA A 12 5.23 -18.55 -16.91
CA ALA A 12 4.37 -17.81 -16.02
C ALA A 12 4.95 -17.80 -14.60
N VAL A 13 5.06 -16.62 -13.98
CA VAL A 13 5.65 -16.42 -12.65
C VAL A 13 4.63 -15.84 -11.70
N SER A 14 4.46 -16.47 -10.51
CA SER A 14 3.62 -15.93 -9.45
C SER A 14 4.42 -15.04 -8.49
N SER A 15 3.72 -14.20 -7.69
CA SER A 15 4.34 -13.33 -6.71
C SER A 15 5.06 -14.07 -5.57
N LYS A 16 4.74 -15.35 -5.35
CA LYS A 16 5.34 -16.21 -4.32
C LYS A 16 6.63 -16.88 -4.76
N GLU A 17 6.88 -16.97 -6.05
CA GLU A 17 8.07 -17.61 -6.60
C GLU A 17 9.18 -16.59 -6.76
N LYS A 18 10.26 -16.75 -5.98
CA LYS A 18 11.52 -16.02 -6.19
C LYS A 18 12.24 -16.67 -7.37
N LEU A 19 11.67 -16.53 -8.57
CA LEU A 19 12.10 -17.32 -9.70
C LEU A 19 13.48 -16.95 -10.22
N VAL A 20 14.01 -15.80 -9.89
CA VAL A 20 15.34 -15.44 -10.38
C VAL A 20 15.97 -14.38 -9.49
N ARG A 21 16.46 -14.77 -8.33
CA ARG A 21 17.40 -13.92 -7.59
C ARG A 21 18.84 -14.14 -7.98
N SER A 22 19.16 -15.16 -8.74
CA SER A 22 20.53 -15.40 -9.17
C SER A 22 20.63 -15.44 -10.69
N ALA A 23 21.68 -14.80 -11.15
CA ALA A 23 22.18 -14.89 -12.51
C ALA A 23 22.28 -16.33 -13.04
N ASP A 24 22.46 -17.28 -12.11
CA ASP A 24 22.66 -18.69 -12.40
C ASP A 24 21.40 -19.39 -12.86
N LEU A 25 20.20 -18.96 -12.44
CA LEU A 25 18.95 -19.59 -12.86
C LEU A 25 18.60 -19.30 -14.33
N LEU A 26 18.89 -18.12 -14.85
CA LEU A 26 18.75 -17.87 -16.29
C LEU A 26 19.77 -18.64 -17.12
N ASN A 27 20.98 -18.87 -16.59
CA ASN A 27 22.04 -19.58 -17.29
C ASN A 27 21.94 -21.12 -17.18
N THR A 28 21.29 -21.66 -16.14
CA THR A 28 21.28 -23.10 -15.87
C THR A 28 19.92 -23.75 -16.03
N THR A 29 18.84 -23.00 -15.93
CA THR A 29 17.48 -23.58 -15.87
C THR A 29 16.62 -23.20 -17.09
N PHE A 30 16.92 -22.11 -17.75
CA PHE A 30 16.21 -21.68 -18.94
C PHE A 30 17.11 -21.79 -20.17
N ASN A 31 16.71 -22.68 -21.01
CA ASN A 31 17.30 -22.98 -22.30
C ASN A 31 17.29 -21.70 -23.21
N ASP A 32 18.17 -21.66 -24.19
CA ASP A 32 18.27 -20.62 -25.24
C ASP A 32 16.95 -20.30 -25.98
N ASN A 33 15.89 -21.07 -25.68
CA ASN A 33 14.55 -20.95 -26.27
C ASN A 33 13.55 -20.13 -25.43
N LEU A 34 13.95 -19.53 -24.28
CA LEU A 34 13.06 -18.69 -23.51
C LEU A 34 12.85 -17.34 -24.20
N LEU A 35 11.64 -17.09 -24.71
CA LEU A 35 11.29 -15.88 -25.43
C LEU A 35 10.55 -14.86 -24.57
N ALA A 36 9.79 -15.31 -23.57
CA ALA A 36 8.98 -14.41 -22.76
C ALA A 36 8.78 -14.91 -21.33
N ILE A 37 8.61 -13.96 -20.39
CA ILE A 37 8.22 -14.18 -19.00
C ILE A 37 6.92 -13.41 -18.76
N ALA A 38 5.87 -14.09 -18.30
CA ALA A 38 4.62 -13.47 -17.88
C ALA A 38 4.50 -13.52 -16.36
N ARG A 39 4.36 -12.35 -15.71
CA ARG A 39 4.20 -12.25 -14.27
C ARG A 39 2.77 -11.91 -13.88
N ALA A 40 2.15 -12.76 -13.07
CA ALA A 40 0.86 -12.48 -12.45
C ALA A 40 1.05 -11.49 -11.29
N GLY A 41 0.99 -10.19 -11.57
CA GLY A 41 1.14 -9.10 -10.61
C GLY A 41 1.84 -7.87 -11.21
N ALA A 42 1.72 -6.73 -10.54
CA ALA A 42 2.23 -5.45 -11.04
C ALA A 42 3.76 -5.30 -10.87
N GLY A 43 4.31 -5.68 -9.71
CA GLY A 43 5.73 -5.49 -9.41
C GLY A 43 6.60 -6.54 -10.10
N VAL A 44 7.75 -6.15 -10.62
CA VAL A 44 8.70 -7.03 -11.36
C VAL A 44 10.05 -7.17 -10.66
N ASN A 45 10.16 -6.81 -9.40
CA ASN A 45 11.41 -6.77 -8.62
C ASN A 45 12.09 -8.15 -8.48
N ASN A 46 11.37 -9.23 -8.73
CA ASN A 46 11.87 -10.60 -8.71
C ASN A 46 12.34 -11.10 -10.08
N ILE A 47 12.31 -10.24 -11.11
CA ILE A 47 12.73 -10.56 -12.47
C ILE A 47 13.91 -9.64 -12.82
N PRO A 48 15.06 -10.16 -13.29
CA PRO A 48 16.22 -9.36 -13.69
C PRO A 48 15.99 -8.77 -15.09
N LEU A 49 15.26 -7.63 -15.15
CA LEU A 49 14.84 -7.01 -16.40
C LEU A 49 16.00 -6.69 -17.34
N ASP A 50 17.12 -6.20 -16.81
CA ASP A 50 18.30 -5.83 -17.62
C ASP A 50 18.83 -7.06 -18.37
N ARG A 51 18.96 -8.20 -17.68
CA ARG A 51 19.41 -9.45 -18.33
C ARG A 51 18.39 -10.02 -19.31
N CYS A 52 17.09 -9.91 -18.98
CA CYS A 52 16.05 -10.29 -19.93
C CYS A 52 16.16 -9.47 -21.21
N SER A 53 16.39 -8.16 -21.09
CA SER A 53 16.58 -7.27 -22.23
C SER A 53 17.83 -7.61 -23.06
N GLU A 54 18.97 -7.89 -22.41
CA GLU A 54 20.20 -8.31 -23.06
C GLU A 54 20.04 -9.62 -23.84
N GLN A 55 19.18 -10.52 -23.38
CA GLN A 55 18.90 -11.82 -24.00
C GLN A 55 17.69 -11.78 -24.97
N GLY A 56 17.07 -10.63 -25.17
CA GLY A 56 15.88 -10.51 -26.02
C GLY A 56 14.62 -11.17 -25.44
N ILE A 57 14.57 -11.40 -24.13
CA ILE A 57 13.42 -12.00 -23.45
C ILE A 57 12.40 -10.91 -23.07
N VAL A 58 11.18 -11.02 -23.58
CA VAL A 58 10.11 -10.06 -23.30
C VAL A 58 9.50 -10.36 -21.92
N VAL A 59 9.33 -9.33 -21.09
CA VAL A 59 8.69 -9.48 -19.77
C VAL A 59 7.35 -8.77 -19.76
N PHE A 60 6.30 -9.53 -19.48
CA PHE A 60 4.94 -9.02 -19.27
C PHE A 60 4.57 -9.03 -17.80
N ASN A 61 3.83 -8.03 -17.37
CA ASN A 61 3.20 -7.97 -16.06
C ASN A 61 1.70 -7.68 -16.17
N THR A 62 0.98 -7.76 -15.04
CA THR A 62 -0.47 -7.48 -14.99
C THR A 62 -0.73 -6.31 -14.02
N PRO A 63 -0.44 -5.06 -14.42
CA PRO A 63 -0.69 -3.91 -13.58
C PRO A 63 -2.19 -3.74 -13.33
N GLY A 64 -2.55 -3.43 -12.08
CA GLY A 64 -3.94 -3.21 -11.69
C GLY A 64 -4.79 -4.46 -11.40
N ALA A 65 -4.31 -5.68 -11.71
CA ALA A 65 -5.08 -6.91 -11.50
C ALA A 65 -5.50 -7.14 -10.03
N ASN A 66 -4.67 -6.73 -9.07
CA ASN A 66 -4.96 -6.81 -7.64
C ASN A 66 -5.36 -5.47 -7.01
N ALA A 67 -5.62 -4.44 -7.82
CA ALA A 67 -5.82 -3.09 -7.32
C ALA A 67 -7.04 -2.98 -6.38
N ASN A 68 -8.12 -3.69 -6.68
CA ASN A 68 -9.30 -3.71 -5.83
C ASN A 68 -9.02 -4.37 -4.48
N ALA A 69 -8.35 -5.52 -4.47
CA ALA A 69 -8.01 -6.23 -3.23
C ALA A 69 -7.13 -5.38 -2.30
N VAL A 70 -6.15 -4.64 -2.87
CA VAL A 70 -5.32 -3.72 -2.08
C VAL A 70 -6.15 -2.54 -1.58
N ALA A 71 -7.02 -1.95 -2.38
CA ALA A 71 -7.89 -0.86 -1.95
C ALA A 71 -8.80 -1.28 -0.79
N GLU A 72 -9.42 -2.46 -0.86
CA GLU A 72 -10.24 -3.02 0.22
C GLU A 72 -9.42 -3.21 1.51
N LEU A 73 -8.19 -3.71 1.40
CA LEU A 73 -7.30 -3.87 2.55
C LEU A 73 -6.94 -2.51 3.19
N VAL A 74 -6.68 -1.49 2.37
CA VAL A 74 -6.41 -0.12 2.85
C VAL A 74 -7.63 0.43 3.60
N ILE A 75 -8.83 0.30 3.05
CA ILE A 75 -10.07 0.76 3.70
C ILE A 75 -10.33 -0.04 5.00
N GLY A 76 -10.12 -1.36 4.98
CA GLY A 76 -10.22 -2.19 6.18
C GLY A 76 -9.25 -1.74 7.28
N ALA A 77 -7.99 -1.46 6.93
CA ALA A 77 -6.99 -0.96 7.87
C ALA A 77 -7.32 0.45 8.38
N LEU A 78 -7.81 1.34 7.50
CA LEU A 78 -8.23 2.70 7.84
C LEU A 78 -9.33 2.68 8.92
N VAL A 79 -10.36 1.86 8.74
CA VAL A 79 -11.46 1.72 9.72
C VAL A 79 -10.96 1.05 11.00
N SER A 80 -10.24 -0.07 10.88
CA SER A 80 -9.78 -0.88 12.02
C SER A 80 -8.81 -0.10 12.91
N GLY A 81 -7.86 0.62 12.30
CA GLY A 81 -6.90 1.46 13.03
C GLY A 81 -7.58 2.65 13.70
N SER A 82 -8.52 3.32 13.01
CA SER A 82 -9.24 4.46 13.58
C SER A 82 -10.10 4.07 14.81
N ARG A 83 -10.62 2.86 14.82
CA ARG A 83 -11.53 2.36 15.87
C ARG A 83 -10.87 1.39 16.85
N ASN A 84 -9.53 1.26 16.83
CA ASN A 84 -8.73 0.41 17.71
C ASN A 84 -9.24 -1.06 17.76
N VAL A 85 -9.73 -1.56 16.60
CA VAL A 85 -10.36 -2.89 16.51
C VAL A 85 -9.40 -4.02 16.87
N PRO A 86 -8.13 -4.06 16.40
CA PRO A 86 -7.19 -5.11 16.76
C PRO A 86 -6.97 -5.24 18.27
N ASP A 87 -6.76 -4.11 18.96
CA ASP A 87 -6.53 -4.08 20.39
C ASP A 87 -7.79 -4.50 21.17
N ALA A 88 -8.97 -4.08 20.69
CA ALA A 88 -10.24 -4.48 21.27
C ALA A 88 -10.49 -5.99 21.15
N VAL A 89 -10.13 -6.59 20.00
CA VAL A 89 -10.23 -8.03 19.78
C VAL A 89 -9.28 -8.80 20.71
N GLN A 90 -8.02 -8.36 20.80
CA GLN A 90 -7.03 -8.98 21.68
C GLN A 90 -7.47 -8.89 23.15
N TRP A 91 -7.94 -7.75 23.58
CA TRP A 91 -8.49 -7.56 24.93
C TRP A 91 -9.70 -8.46 25.20
N ALA A 92 -10.65 -8.52 24.27
CA ALA A 92 -11.84 -9.37 24.42
C ALA A 92 -11.48 -10.85 24.53
N GLN A 93 -10.49 -11.32 23.78
CA GLN A 93 -9.97 -12.68 23.88
C GLN A 93 -9.37 -12.97 25.28
N GLY A 94 -8.71 -11.98 25.88
CA GLY A 94 -8.17 -12.06 27.23
C GLY A 94 -9.24 -12.21 28.34
N LEU A 95 -10.50 -11.84 28.07
CA LEU A 95 -11.60 -12.00 29.00
C LEU A 95 -12.22 -13.42 29.00
N LYS A 96 -11.74 -14.32 28.15
CA LYS A 96 -12.26 -15.69 28.08
C LYS A 96 -12.15 -16.38 29.41
N GLY A 97 -13.29 -16.91 29.92
CA GLY A 97 -13.38 -17.58 31.23
C GLY A 97 -13.62 -16.65 32.43
N SER A 98 -13.76 -15.34 32.22
CA SER A 98 -14.16 -14.44 33.33
C SER A 98 -15.57 -14.77 33.86
N ALA A 99 -15.68 -14.90 35.16
CA ALA A 99 -16.99 -15.08 35.85
C ALA A 99 -17.86 -13.82 35.78
N THR A 100 -17.27 -12.67 35.47
CA THR A 100 -17.94 -11.35 35.40
C THR A 100 -17.91 -10.73 34.03
N LEU A 101 -17.85 -11.55 32.98
CA LEU A 101 -17.62 -11.13 31.56
C LEU A 101 -18.47 -9.91 31.18
N ALA A 102 -19.76 -9.91 31.42
CA ALA A 102 -20.63 -8.81 31.01
C ALA A 102 -20.24 -7.47 31.68
N LYS A 103 -19.86 -7.50 32.97
CA LYS A 103 -19.38 -6.30 33.68
C LYS A 103 -18.05 -5.83 33.18
N ASP A 104 -17.14 -6.77 32.89
CA ASP A 104 -15.81 -6.48 32.42
C ASP A 104 -15.85 -5.84 31.00
N VAL A 105 -16.72 -6.34 30.11
CA VAL A 105 -16.96 -5.77 28.80
C VAL A 105 -17.51 -4.34 28.91
N GLU A 106 -18.58 -4.12 29.71
CA GLU A 106 -19.17 -2.80 29.88
C GLU A 106 -18.18 -1.78 30.45
N LYS A 107 -17.37 -2.20 31.41
CA LYS A 107 -16.35 -1.34 32.02
C LYS A 107 -15.19 -1.03 31.11
N GLY A 108 -14.74 -2.03 30.34
CA GLY A 108 -13.50 -1.94 29.53
C GLY A 108 -13.67 -1.41 28.11
N LYS A 109 -14.85 -1.56 27.48
CA LYS A 109 -15.06 -1.17 26.06
C LYS A 109 -14.72 0.30 25.75
N LYS A 110 -14.81 1.20 26.72
CA LYS A 110 -14.55 2.64 26.54
C LYS A 110 -13.08 2.94 26.19
N GLN A 111 -12.14 2.07 26.54
CA GLN A 111 -10.71 2.28 26.24
C GLN A 111 -10.40 2.19 24.76
N PHE A 112 -11.29 1.59 23.94
CA PHE A 112 -11.11 1.42 22.50
C PHE A 112 -11.87 2.44 21.67
N VAL A 113 -12.37 3.50 22.29
CA VAL A 113 -13.02 4.59 21.53
C VAL A 113 -11.99 5.26 20.65
N GLY A 114 -12.32 5.40 19.36
CA GLY A 114 -11.50 6.06 18.38
C GLY A 114 -12.31 7.04 17.52
N PRO A 115 -11.64 7.89 16.70
CA PRO A 115 -12.31 8.88 15.89
C PRO A 115 -13.15 8.23 14.78
N GLU A 116 -14.23 8.91 14.40
CA GLU A 116 -14.95 8.61 13.17
C GLU A 116 -14.16 9.12 11.95
N LEU A 117 -14.34 8.47 10.80
CA LEU A 117 -13.72 8.89 9.55
C LEU A 117 -14.45 10.08 8.90
N ARG A 118 -15.75 10.18 9.09
CA ARG A 118 -16.57 11.26 8.52
C ARG A 118 -16.02 12.64 8.95
N GLY A 119 -15.83 13.51 7.96
CA GLY A 119 -15.30 14.86 8.17
C GLY A 119 -13.80 14.92 8.48
N LYS A 120 -13.09 13.78 8.46
CA LYS A 120 -11.62 13.74 8.52
C LYS A 120 -11.04 13.86 7.12
N THR A 121 -9.84 14.40 7.04
CA THR A 121 -9.12 14.58 5.77
C THR A 121 -8.12 13.44 5.55
N ILE A 122 -8.19 12.80 4.38
CA ILE A 122 -7.18 11.82 3.95
C ILE A 122 -6.41 12.35 2.74
N GLY A 123 -5.08 12.29 2.83
CA GLY A 123 -4.17 12.52 1.71
C GLY A 123 -3.83 11.22 0.99
N VAL A 124 -4.06 11.18 -0.31
CA VAL A 124 -3.74 10.04 -1.17
C VAL A 124 -2.56 10.40 -2.05
N ILE A 125 -1.41 9.76 -1.82
CA ILE A 125 -0.18 9.95 -2.59
C ILE A 125 -0.11 8.88 -3.66
N GLY A 126 -0.27 9.28 -4.92
CA GLY A 126 -0.42 8.38 -6.07
C GLY A 126 -1.88 8.03 -6.33
N LEU A 127 -2.39 8.46 -7.48
CA LEU A 127 -3.79 8.30 -7.92
C LEU A 127 -3.93 7.31 -9.09
N GLY A 128 -3.04 6.32 -9.14
CA GLY A 128 -3.13 5.19 -10.08
C GLY A 128 -4.28 4.24 -9.73
N ALA A 129 -4.20 3.01 -10.27
CA ALA A 129 -5.28 2.01 -10.16
C ALA A 129 -5.74 1.71 -8.71
N ILE A 130 -4.85 1.79 -7.72
CA ILE A 130 -5.17 1.59 -6.29
C ILE A 130 -5.64 2.90 -5.67
N GLY A 131 -4.83 3.96 -5.78
CA GLY A 131 -5.11 5.23 -5.11
C GLY A 131 -6.43 5.86 -5.52
N ALA A 132 -6.81 5.78 -6.79
CA ALA A 132 -8.12 6.26 -7.26
C ALA A 132 -9.29 5.51 -6.59
N ARG A 133 -9.18 4.18 -6.43
CA ARG A 133 -10.20 3.38 -5.73
C ARG A 133 -10.29 3.75 -4.24
N VAL A 134 -9.14 3.91 -3.58
CA VAL A 134 -9.09 4.32 -2.17
C VAL A 134 -9.68 5.72 -2.00
N ALA A 135 -9.32 6.68 -2.87
CA ALA A 135 -9.84 8.04 -2.85
C ALA A 135 -11.37 8.05 -2.98
N ASN A 136 -11.92 7.33 -3.95
CA ASN A 136 -13.36 7.24 -4.17
C ASN A 136 -14.09 6.58 -2.98
N ALA A 137 -13.53 5.50 -2.41
CA ALA A 137 -14.08 4.86 -1.23
C ALA A 137 -14.06 5.78 0.00
N ALA A 138 -12.98 6.55 0.19
CA ALA A 138 -12.88 7.52 1.28
C ALA A 138 -13.92 8.65 1.14
N VAL A 139 -14.18 9.13 -0.08
CA VAL A 139 -15.30 10.06 -0.35
C VAL A 139 -16.64 9.45 0.06
N ALA A 140 -16.88 8.17 -0.28
CA ALA A 140 -18.12 7.47 0.07
C ALA A 140 -18.28 7.29 1.59
N LEU A 141 -17.17 7.21 2.35
CA LEU A 141 -17.16 7.20 3.81
C LEU A 141 -17.35 8.59 4.43
N GLY A 142 -17.52 9.64 3.63
CA GLY A 142 -17.73 11.00 4.09
C GLY A 142 -16.44 11.72 4.54
N MET A 143 -15.28 11.27 4.07
CA MET A 143 -14.00 11.95 4.29
C MET A 143 -13.80 13.09 3.28
N GLU A 144 -13.03 14.10 3.67
CA GLU A 144 -12.40 15.00 2.73
C GLU A 144 -11.17 14.33 2.11
N VAL A 145 -11.06 14.34 0.79
CA VAL A 145 -10.00 13.62 0.08
C VAL A 145 -9.12 14.60 -0.69
N LEU A 146 -7.84 14.61 -0.36
CA LEU A 146 -6.79 15.35 -1.05
C LEU A 146 -5.94 14.35 -1.83
N GLY A 147 -5.73 14.61 -3.11
CA GLY A 147 -4.95 13.74 -3.99
C GLY A 147 -3.70 14.44 -4.52
N TYR A 148 -2.56 13.78 -4.45
CA TYR A 148 -1.32 14.22 -5.04
C TYR A 148 -0.77 13.14 -5.97
N ASP A 149 -0.68 13.45 -7.26
CA ASP A 149 -0.02 12.62 -8.26
C ASP A 149 0.44 13.50 -9.44
N PRO A 150 1.74 13.81 -9.57
CA PRO A 150 2.26 14.64 -10.65
C PRO A 150 2.25 13.94 -12.02
N TYR A 151 1.99 12.64 -12.06
CA TYR A 151 2.01 11.80 -13.27
C TYR A 151 0.68 11.12 -13.54
N ILE A 152 -0.41 11.63 -12.98
CA ILE A 152 -1.74 11.02 -13.16
C ILE A 152 -2.09 10.85 -14.64
N SER A 153 -2.53 9.66 -15.02
CA SER A 153 -3.03 9.43 -16.39
C SER A 153 -4.42 10.03 -16.57
N ILE A 154 -4.77 10.35 -17.81
CA ILE A 154 -6.10 10.86 -18.15
C ILE A 154 -7.19 9.89 -17.70
N ASP A 155 -7.02 8.59 -17.94
CA ASP A 155 -8.00 7.56 -17.55
C ASP A 155 -8.16 7.47 -16.02
N ALA A 156 -7.06 7.56 -15.26
CA ALA A 156 -7.12 7.60 -13.80
C ALA A 156 -7.86 8.86 -13.31
N ALA A 157 -7.59 10.02 -13.90
CA ALA A 157 -8.26 11.27 -13.56
C ALA A 157 -9.78 11.20 -13.84
N TRP A 158 -10.19 10.60 -14.96
CA TRP A 158 -11.61 10.38 -15.27
C TRP A 158 -12.30 9.41 -14.32
N SER A 159 -11.58 8.52 -13.68
CA SER A 159 -12.12 7.55 -12.71
C SER A 159 -12.32 8.14 -11.30
N LEU A 160 -11.76 9.33 -11.03
CA LEU A 160 -11.85 9.99 -9.73
C LEU A 160 -13.22 10.66 -9.53
N SER A 161 -13.73 10.57 -8.30
CA SER A 161 -14.84 11.41 -7.85
C SER A 161 -14.48 12.88 -7.96
N ARG A 162 -15.43 13.70 -8.37
CA ARG A 162 -15.29 15.17 -8.41
C ARG A 162 -15.04 15.79 -7.04
N SER A 163 -15.30 15.07 -5.97
CA SER A 163 -15.06 15.49 -4.59
C SER A 163 -13.59 15.33 -4.15
N VAL A 164 -12.75 14.68 -4.96
CA VAL A 164 -11.31 14.59 -4.70
C VAL A 164 -10.66 15.91 -5.09
N GLN A 165 -10.02 16.57 -4.12
CA GLN A 165 -9.33 17.85 -4.34
C GLN A 165 -7.89 17.57 -4.77
N HIS A 166 -7.48 18.11 -5.89
CA HIS A 166 -6.11 18.02 -6.37
C HIS A 166 -5.18 18.95 -5.58
N CYS A 167 -4.04 18.42 -5.12
CA CYS A 167 -2.93 19.18 -4.56
C CYS A 167 -1.75 19.16 -5.52
N VAL A 168 -1.17 20.32 -5.79
CA VAL A 168 -0.04 20.45 -6.72
C VAL A 168 1.26 19.98 -6.07
N THR A 169 1.40 20.16 -4.75
CA THR A 169 2.57 19.75 -3.98
C THR A 169 2.17 18.94 -2.75
N LEU A 170 3.11 18.14 -2.22
CA LEU A 170 2.94 17.52 -0.90
C LEU A 170 2.80 18.57 0.20
N GLY A 171 3.50 19.71 0.08
CA GLY A 171 3.42 20.81 1.03
C GLY A 171 2.02 21.38 1.18
N ASP A 172 1.23 21.40 0.11
CA ASP A 172 -0.16 21.87 0.13
C ASP A 172 -1.11 20.86 0.79
N MET A 173 -0.74 19.58 0.76
CA MET A 173 -1.57 18.47 1.22
C MET A 173 -1.31 18.12 2.68
N LEU A 174 -0.05 17.89 3.06
CA LEU A 174 0.35 17.29 4.33
C LEU A 174 -0.19 18.02 5.57
N PRO A 175 -0.18 19.36 5.66
CA PRO A 175 -0.67 20.09 6.84
C PRO A 175 -2.18 19.93 7.09
N ARG A 176 -2.91 19.47 6.10
CA ARG A 176 -4.38 19.35 6.15
C ARG A 176 -4.83 17.95 6.54
N CYS A 177 -3.96 16.94 6.43
CA CYS A 177 -4.31 15.53 6.53
C CYS A 177 -4.37 15.03 7.97
N ASP A 178 -5.44 14.30 8.30
CA ASP A 178 -5.56 13.47 9.48
C ASP A 178 -5.03 12.04 9.20
N TYR A 179 -5.08 11.63 7.93
CA TYR A 179 -4.63 10.34 7.42
C TYR A 179 -3.81 10.53 6.16
N LEU A 180 -2.79 9.68 5.98
CA LEU A 180 -2.01 9.60 4.74
C LEU A 180 -2.00 8.16 4.24
N THR A 181 -2.15 7.97 2.94
CA THR A 181 -2.01 6.67 2.29
C THR A 181 -1.18 6.78 1.02
N ILE A 182 -0.30 5.80 0.77
CA ILE A 182 0.73 5.88 -0.25
C ILE A 182 0.52 4.76 -1.28
N HIS A 183 0.44 5.13 -2.55
CA HIS A 183 0.17 4.22 -3.67
C HIS A 183 1.07 4.46 -4.88
N VAL A 184 2.26 5.01 -4.67
CA VAL A 184 3.27 5.19 -5.73
C VAL A 184 4.19 3.98 -5.83
N PRO A 185 4.78 3.71 -7.02
CA PRO A 185 5.84 2.70 -7.15
C PRO A 185 7.10 3.16 -6.40
N TYR A 186 7.92 2.19 -5.98
CA TYR A 186 9.27 2.50 -5.51
C TYR A 186 10.17 2.85 -6.69
N LEU A 187 10.68 4.05 -6.66
CA LEU A 187 11.67 4.62 -7.58
C LEU A 187 12.71 5.40 -6.76
N PRO A 188 13.90 5.71 -7.29
CA PRO A 188 14.83 6.61 -6.61
C PRO A 188 14.20 7.95 -6.20
N SER A 189 13.29 8.49 -7.01
CA SER A 189 12.57 9.75 -6.75
C SER A 189 11.45 9.64 -5.72
N THR A 190 10.94 8.44 -5.45
CA THR A 190 9.87 8.21 -4.46
C THR A 190 10.36 7.58 -3.17
N LYS A 191 11.65 7.20 -3.11
CA LYS A 191 12.28 6.71 -1.88
C LYS A 191 12.11 7.73 -0.76
N ASN A 192 11.74 7.25 0.42
CA ASN A 192 11.55 8.08 1.61
C ASN A 192 10.63 9.30 1.34
N THR A 193 9.57 9.12 0.55
CA THR A 193 8.53 10.16 0.36
C THR A 193 7.97 10.60 1.71
N ILE A 194 7.80 9.69 2.65
CA ILE A 194 7.52 9.99 4.06
C ILE A 194 8.83 9.91 4.84
N ASN A 195 9.28 11.03 5.34
CA ASN A 195 10.53 11.22 6.09
C ASN A 195 10.33 12.28 7.19
N ALA A 196 11.37 12.59 7.94
CA ALA A 196 11.29 13.55 9.06
C ALA A 196 10.74 14.93 8.63
N GLN A 197 11.12 15.42 7.45
CA GLN A 197 10.66 16.73 6.96
C GLN A 197 9.15 16.69 6.59
N THR A 198 8.73 15.67 5.85
CA THR A 198 7.32 15.53 5.45
C THR A 198 6.43 15.21 6.65
N LEU A 199 6.89 14.42 7.62
CA LEU A 199 6.17 14.17 8.87
C LEU A 199 6.04 15.45 9.71
N ALA A 200 7.09 16.29 9.77
CA ALA A 200 7.03 17.56 10.49
C ALA A 200 5.94 18.49 9.95
N MET A 201 5.62 18.42 8.65
CA MET A 201 4.56 19.22 8.02
C MET A 201 3.15 18.72 8.33
N CYS A 202 2.99 17.46 8.74
CA CYS A 202 1.69 16.87 9.02
C CYS A 202 1.08 17.41 10.32
N LYS A 203 -0.22 17.19 10.50
CA LYS A 203 -0.87 17.38 11.80
C LYS A 203 -0.27 16.43 12.84
N ASP A 204 -0.29 16.84 14.11
CA ASP A 204 0.02 15.96 15.22
C ASP A 204 -1.04 14.86 15.31
N GLY A 205 -0.60 13.63 15.54
CA GLY A 205 -1.47 12.46 15.55
C GLY A 205 -1.92 11.99 14.16
N VAL A 206 -1.22 12.40 13.09
CA VAL A 206 -1.49 11.86 11.74
C VAL A 206 -1.36 10.33 11.74
N ARG A 207 -2.19 9.66 10.94
CA ARG A 207 -2.10 8.22 10.73
C ARG A 207 -1.59 7.93 9.33
N VAL A 208 -0.60 7.03 9.23
CA VAL A 208 0.08 6.70 7.97
C VAL A 208 -0.23 5.26 7.58
N LEU A 209 -0.73 5.06 6.36
CA LEU A 209 -1.00 3.75 5.77
C LEU A 209 -0.06 3.54 4.57
N ASN A 210 0.74 2.48 4.64
CA ASN A 210 1.61 2.08 3.54
C ASN A 210 1.38 0.61 3.16
N PHE A 211 0.63 0.40 2.10
CA PHE A 211 0.39 -0.90 1.48
C PHE A 211 1.10 -1.05 0.12
N ALA A 212 2.05 -0.15 -0.16
CA ALA A 212 2.82 -0.16 -1.39
C ALA A 212 4.21 -0.80 -1.19
N ARG A 213 5.21 -0.04 -0.77
CA ARG A 213 6.59 -0.51 -0.56
C ARG A 213 7.18 0.12 0.69
N GLY A 214 7.91 -0.69 1.47
CA GLY A 214 8.52 -0.23 2.72
C GLY A 214 9.44 0.96 2.54
N GLU A 215 10.20 0.97 1.46
CA GLU A 215 11.22 1.98 1.13
C GLU A 215 10.64 3.37 0.82
N LEU A 216 9.33 3.50 0.70
CA LEU A 216 8.64 4.80 0.55
C LEU A 216 8.60 5.60 1.85
N VAL A 217 8.85 4.93 2.98
CA VAL A 217 8.83 5.51 4.32
C VAL A 217 10.20 5.35 4.95
N ASP A 218 10.74 6.43 5.52
CA ASP A 218 11.90 6.38 6.36
C ASP A 218 11.50 5.79 7.73
N ASN A 219 11.92 4.54 7.97
CA ASN A 219 11.54 3.80 9.18
C ASN A 219 12.07 4.43 10.47
N PHE A 220 13.24 5.09 10.44
CA PHE A 220 13.78 5.76 11.63
C PHE A 220 12.99 7.02 11.95
N ALA A 221 12.70 7.84 10.93
CA ALA A 221 11.87 9.02 11.09
C ALA A 221 10.44 8.66 11.55
N LEU A 222 9.88 7.56 11.04
CA LEU A 222 8.56 7.08 11.47
C LEU A 222 8.58 6.59 12.93
N LEU A 223 9.63 5.87 13.34
CA LEU A 223 9.78 5.39 14.71
C LEU A 223 9.84 6.56 15.71
N ASP A 224 10.65 7.58 15.41
CA ASP A 224 10.74 8.79 16.23
C ASP A 224 9.40 9.53 16.30
N ALA A 225 8.70 9.64 15.17
CA ALA A 225 7.41 10.30 15.09
C ALA A 225 6.30 9.54 15.87
N LEU A 226 6.36 8.21 15.90
CA LEU A 226 5.49 7.38 16.75
C LEU A 226 5.81 7.59 18.23
N GLY A 227 7.11 7.65 18.61
CA GLY A 227 7.55 7.87 19.98
C GLY A 227 7.16 9.24 20.53
N THR A 228 7.07 10.26 19.69
CA THR A 228 6.67 11.63 20.08
C THR A 228 5.17 11.88 19.97
N GLY A 229 4.40 10.95 19.41
CA GLY A 229 2.96 11.13 19.14
C GLY A 229 2.67 12.01 17.91
N LYS A 230 3.68 12.39 17.13
CA LYS A 230 3.51 13.09 15.85
C LYS A 230 2.73 12.22 14.86
N VAL A 231 3.01 10.93 14.86
CA VAL A 231 2.24 9.89 14.18
C VAL A 231 1.53 9.06 15.24
N ALA A 232 0.22 8.87 15.11
CA ALA A 232 -0.57 8.10 16.06
C ALA A 232 -0.59 6.60 15.72
N GLN A 233 -0.44 6.26 14.44
CA GLN A 233 -0.54 4.90 13.93
C GLN A 233 0.07 4.80 12.54
#